data_7771120a70be4e662675d5bbc4db519f
#
_entry.id   7771120a70be4e662675d5bbc4db519f
#
_cell.length_a   1.000
_cell.length_b   1.000
_cell.length_c   1.000
_cell.angle_alpha   90.00
_cell.angle_beta   90.00
_cell.angle_gamma   90.00
#
_symmetry.space_group_name_H-M   'P 1'
#
loop_
_entity.id
_entity.type
_entity.pdbx_description
1 polymer ?
#
loop_
_entity_poly.entity_id
_entity_poly.type
_entity_poly.pdbx_seq_one_letter_code
_entity_poly.pdbx_strand_id
1 'polypeptide(L)'
;MPAITNLILLLHPEKTTIMKAIWTILLLIASNVFMTFAWYGHLKLQEMKISSSWPLILVILFSWGVAFLEYCAQVPANRIGFIENGGPFNLMQLKVIQEVISLTVFTIIVTLMFKGQGLQWNHFAAFFCLIMAVFFVFLK
;
A
#
# COMPACT_ATOMS: atom_id res chain seq x y z
N MET A 1 11.24 -26.10 14.17
CA MET A 1 11.50 -26.12 15.63
C MET A 1 10.96 -24.83 16.25
N PRO A 2 9.68 -24.85 16.64
CA PRO A 2 9.04 -23.64 17.17
C PRO A 2 9.66 -23.12 18.46
N ALA A 3 10.21 -24.02 19.31
CA ALA A 3 10.82 -23.62 20.57
C ALA A 3 12.11 -22.81 20.39
N ILE A 4 12.95 -23.19 19.42
CA ILE A 4 14.20 -22.48 19.12
C ILE A 4 13.88 -21.12 18.47
N THR A 5 12.90 -21.10 17.57
CA THR A 5 12.43 -19.86 16.94
C THR A 5 11.91 -18.89 18.00
N ASN A 6 11.10 -19.37 18.93
CA ASN A 6 10.58 -18.55 20.02
C ASN A 6 11.69 -18.04 20.92
N LEU A 7 12.70 -18.86 21.21
CA LEU A 7 13.84 -18.46 22.01
C LEU A 7 14.66 -17.36 21.31
N ILE A 8 14.91 -17.50 20.01
CA ILE A 8 15.61 -16.49 19.21
C ILE A 8 14.83 -15.18 19.20
N LEU A 9 13.49 -15.25 19.07
CA LEU A 9 12.62 -14.08 19.12
C LEU A 9 12.66 -13.37 20.47
N LEU A 10 12.78 -14.12 21.56
CA LEU A 10 12.91 -13.57 22.91
C LEU A 10 14.27 -12.90 23.13
N LEU A 11 15.33 -13.45 22.52
CA LEU A 11 16.69 -12.93 22.66
C LEU A 11 16.95 -11.68 21.81
N HIS A 12 16.18 -11.47 20.73
CA HIS A 12 16.35 -10.36 19.80
C HIS A 12 15.02 -9.68 19.46
N PRO A 13 14.32 -9.09 20.45
CA PRO A 13 13.01 -8.47 20.20
C PRO A 13 13.07 -7.30 19.21
N GLU A 14 14.18 -6.55 19.20
CA GLU A 14 14.35 -5.43 18.25
C GLU A 14 14.39 -5.91 16.79
N LYS A 15 15.14 -6.99 16.52
CA LYS A 15 15.22 -7.56 15.16
C LYS A 15 13.85 -8.04 14.67
N THR A 16 13.07 -8.66 15.54
CA THR A 16 11.73 -9.12 15.20
C THR A 16 10.81 -7.94 14.87
N THR A 17 10.88 -6.86 15.65
CA THR A 17 10.10 -5.65 15.42
C THR A 17 10.45 -5.00 14.10
N ILE A 18 11.76 -4.89 13.79
CA ILE A 18 12.24 -4.34 12.51
C ILE A 18 11.77 -5.21 11.34
N MET A 19 11.85 -6.53 11.45
CA MET A 19 11.39 -7.44 10.41
C MET A 19 9.89 -7.31 10.17
N LYS A 20 9.08 -7.19 11.21
CA LYS A 20 7.64 -6.97 11.10
C LYS A 20 7.33 -5.64 10.42
N ALA A 21 8.07 -4.58 10.76
CA ALA A 21 7.92 -3.28 10.12
C ALA A 21 8.23 -3.37 8.62
N ILE A 22 9.34 -4.03 8.25
CA ILE A 22 9.75 -4.20 6.86
C ILE A 22 8.70 -5.00 6.08
N TRP A 23 8.25 -6.14 6.62
CA TRP A 23 7.23 -6.96 5.97
C TRP A 23 5.91 -6.21 5.80
N THR A 24 5.51 -5.44 6.81
CA THR A 24 4.31 -4.60 6.75
C THR A 24 4.42 -3.60 5.59
N ILE A 25 5.54 -2.89 5.50
CA ILE A 25 5.75 -1.88 4.46
C ILE A 25 5.79 -2.52 3.07
N LEU A 26 6.52 -3.63 2.91
CA LEU A 26 6.62 -4.33 1.61
C LEU A 26 5.25 -4.83 1.15
N LEU A 27 4.46 -5.42 2.05
CA LEU A 27 3.12 -5.89 1.73
C LEU A 27 2.16 -4.73 1.43
N LEU A 28 2.30 -3.60 2.11
CA LEU A 28 1.52 -2.40 1.80
C LEU A 28 1.87 -1.83 0.44
N ILE A 29 3.15 -1.85 0.06
CA ILE A 29 3.57 -1.44 -1.29
C ILE A 29 2.92 -2.34 -2.34
N ALA A 30 3.03 -3.66 -2.19
CA ALA A 30 2.41 -4.63 -3.09
C ALA A 30 0.89 -4.44 -3.17
N SER A 31 0.24 -4.29 -2.02
CA SER A 31 -1.19 -4.01 -1.92
C SER A 31 -1.59 -2.78 -2.72
N ASN A 32 -0.84 -1.69 -2.56
CA ASN A 32 -1.18 -0.43 -3.22
C ASN A 32 -0.89 -0.45 -4.73
N VAL A 33 0.05 -1.26 -5.19
CA VAL A 33 0.22 -1.51 -6.63
C VAL A 33 -1.06 -2.15 -7.19
N PHE A 34 -1.56 -3.21 -6.57
CA PHE A 34 -2.81 -3.85 -6.99
C PHE A 34 -3.99 -2.89 -6.89
N MET A 35 -4.08 -2.10 -5.82
CA MET A 35 -5.19 -1.17 -5.63
C MET A 35 -5.18 -0.06 -6.69
N THR A 36 -4.03 0.44 -7.07
CA THR A 36 -3.91 1.42 -8.15
C THR A 36 -4.45 0.84 -9.46
N PHE A 37 -4.14 -0.41 -9.77
CA PHE A 37 -4.69 -1.07 -10.95
C PHE A 37 -6.18 -1.37 -10.80
N ALA A 38 -6.67 -1.69 -9.61
CA ALA A 38 -8.10 -1.90 -9.37
C ALA A 38 -8.91 -0.61 -9.60
N TRP A 39 -8.39 0.53 -9.17
CA TRP A 39 -9.07 1.81 -9.33
C TRP A 39 -8.94 2.40 -10.73
N TYR A 40 -7.79 2.30 -11.35
CA TYR A 40 -7.45 3.06 -12.56
C TYR A 40 -7.01 2.21 -13.75
N GLY A 41 -6.76 0.93 -13.57
CA GLY A 41 -6.32 0.04 -14.64
C GLY A 41 -7.32 -0.04 -15.79
N HIS A 42 -8.62 -0.04 -15.47
CA HIS A 42 -9.67 -0.05 -16.49
C HIS A 42 -9.63 1.20 -17.37
N LEU A 43 -9.20 2.35 -16.84
CA LEU A 43 -9.04 3.57 -17.62
C LEU A 43 -7.91 3.43 -18.64
N LYS A 44 -6.82 2.77 -18.25
CA LYS A 44 -5.72 2.51 -19.16
C LYS A 44 -6.12 1.52 -20.26
N LEU A 45 -6.87 0.49 -19.93
CA LEU A 45 -7.42 -0.45 -20.90
C LEU A 45 -8.37 0.25 -21.87
N GLN A 46 -9.16 1.20 -21.40
CA GLN A 46 -10.03 2.02 -22.24
C GLN A 46 -9.21 2.91 -23.18
N GLU A 47 -8.17 3.56 -22.68
CA GLU A 47 -7.26 4.39 -23.49
C GLU A 47 -6.59 3.58 -24.59
N MET A 48 -6.19 2.34 -24.28
CA MET A 48 -5.60 1.41 -25.24
C MET A 48 -6.64 0.76 -26.18
N LYS A 49 -7.91 1.09 -26.04
CA LYS A 49 -9.04 0.56 -26.82
C LYS A 49 -9.24 -0.95 -26.68
N ILE A 50 -8.76 -1.52 -25.57
CA ILE A 50 -8.94 -2.95 -25.26
C ILE A 50 -10.32 -3.19 -24.68
N SER A 51 -10.75 -2.34 -23.76
CA SER A 51 -12.01 -2.50 -23.02
C SER A 51 -13.07 -1.47 -23.38
N SER A 52 -12.90 -0.73 -24.46
CA SER A 52 -13.83 0.35 -24.84
C SER A 52 -15.24 -0.15 -25.17
N SER A 53 -15.36 -1.42 -25.58
CA SER A 53 -16.65 -2.07 -25.86
C SER A 53 -17.22 -2.87 -24.71
N TRP A 54 -16.52 -2.95 -23.57
CA TRP A 54 -16.95 -3.76 -22.44
C TRP A 54 -18.12 -3.07 -21.72
N PRO A 55 -19.16 -3.82 -21.34
CA PRO A 55 -20.20 -3.25 -20.49
C PRO A 55 -19.63 -2.92 -19.11
N LEU A 56 -20.23 -1.92 -18.47
CA LEU A 56 -19.77 -1.43 -17.15
C LEU A 56 -19.62 -2.54 -16.12
N ILE A 57 -20.52 -3.53 -16.13
CA ILE A 57 -20.48 -4.63 -15.17
C ILE A 57 -19.19 -5.47 -15.30
N LEU A 58 -18.70 -5.68 -16.52
CA LEU A 58 -17.42 -6.40 -16.73
C LEU A 58 -16.24 -5.58 -16.22
N VAL A 59 -16.28 -4.27 -16.41
CA VAL A 59 -15.23 -3.37 -15.88
C VAL A 59 -15.21 -3.43 -14.35
N ILE A 60 -16.38 -3.40 -13.71
CA ILE A 60 -16.50 -3.52 -12.24
C ILE A 60 -15.94 -4.86 -11.77
N LEU A 61 -16.32 -5.97 -12.43
CA LEU A 61 -15.84 -7.31 -12.07
C LEU A 61 -14.33 -7.45 -12.22
N PHE A 62 -13.77 -6.86 -13.27
CA PHE A 62 -12.31 -6.82 -13.48
C PHE A 62 -11.62 -6.09 -12.33
N SER A 63 -12.09 -4.89 -12.01
CA SER A 63 -11.52 -4.09 -10.91
C SER A 63 -11.67 -4.80 -9.57
N TRP A 64 -12.80 -5.44 -9.32
CA TRP A 64 -13.05 -6.21 -8.10
C TRP A 64 -12.07 -7.41 -7.99
N GLY A 65 -11.82 -8.11 -9.10
CA GLY A 65 -10.86 -9.21 -9.12
C GLY A 65 -9.44 -8.76 -8.78
N VAL A 66 -9.02 -7.60 -9.30
CA VAL A 66 -7.73 -7.00 -8.94
C VAL A 66 -7.71 -6.58 -7.48
N ALA A 67 -8.80 -6.00 -6.96
CA ALA A 67 -8.92 -5.63 -5.55
C ALA A 67 -8.84 -6.84 -4.61
N PHE A 68 -9.29 -8.01 -5.05
CA PHE A 68 -9.12 -9.25 -4.27
C PHE A 68 -7.64 -9.55 -4.04
N LEU A 69 -6.81 -9.40 -5.06
CA LEU A 69 -5.35 -9.58 -4.93
C LEU A 69 -4.75 -8.54 -3.98
N GLU A 70 -5.27 -7.31 -4.02
CA GLU A 70 -4.87 -6.27 -3.07
C GLU A 70 -5.13 -6.71 -1.63
N TYR A 71 -6.31 -7.21 -1.33
CA TYR A 71 -6.64 -7.68 0.02
C TYR A 71 -5.75 -8.84 0.47
N CYS A 72 -5.29 -9.69 -0.44
CA CYS A 72 -4.35 -10.77 -0.11
C CYS A 72 -3.02 -10.24 0.43
N ALA A 73 -2.64 -9.01 0.08
CA ALA A 73 -1.46 -8.33 0.61
C ALA A 73 -1.80 -7.39 1.78
N GLN A 74 -2.91 -6.64 1.68
CA GLN A 74 -3.31 -5.63 2.67
C GLN A 74 -3.63 -6.24 4.04
N VAL A 75 -4.44 -7.30 4.08
CA VAL A 75 -4.87 -7.90 5.33
C VAL A 75 -3.69 -8.50 6.12
N PRO A 76 -2.78 -9.28 5.50
CA PRO A 76 -1.59 -9.72 6.21
C PRO A 76 -0.69 -8.56 6.67
N ALA A 77 -0.54 -7.51 5.86
CA ALA A 77 0.25 -6.34 6.23
C ALA A 77 -0.26 -5.71 7.53
N ASN A 78 -1.56 -5.47 7.59
CA ASN A 78 -2.17 -4.87 8.78
C ASN A 78 -2.08 -5.80 10.00
N ARG A 79 -2.22 -7.11 9.81
CA ARG A 79 -2.10 -8.08 10.89
C ARG A 79 -0.70 -8.15 11.47
N ILE A 80 0.31 -8.15 10.61
CA ILE A 80 1.71 -8.20 11.04
C ILE A 80 2.12 -6.89 11.72
N GLY A 81 1.64 -5.77 11.19
CA GLY A 81 2.05 -4.44 11.67
C GLY A 81 1.31 -3.95 12.92
N PHE A 82 0.16 -4.52 13.25
CA PHE A 82 -0.69 -4.00 14.31
C PHE A 82 -0.14 -4.35 15.69
N ILE A 83 -0.12 -3.35 16.57
CA ILE A 83 0.53 -3.43 17.88
C ILE A 83 -0.08 -4.51 18.78
N GLU A 84 -1.40 -4.74 18.74
CA GLU A 84 -2.05 -5.78 19.52
C GLU A 84 -1.67 -7.20 19.07
N ASN A 85 -1.19 -7.35 17.85
CA ASN A 85 -0.64 -8.60 17.32
C ASN A 85 0.87 -8.70 17.46
N GLY A 86 1.47 -7.84 18.28
CA GLY A 86 2.91 -7.79 18.45
C GLY A 86 3.67 -7.01 17.38
N GLY A 87 2.98 -6.24 16.57
CA GLY A 87 3.58 -5.40 15.54
C GLY A 87 4.02 -4.04 16.08
N PRO A 88 4.77 -3.27 15.28
CA PRO A 88 5.33 -1.98 15.71
C PRO A 88 4.37 -0.79 15.60
N PHE A 89 3.21 -0.92 14.97
CA PHE A 89 2.37 0.21 14.61
C PHE A 89 1.00 0.16 15.28
N ASN A 90 0.53 1.32 15.75
CA ASN A 90 -0.88 1.45 16.12
C ASN A 90 -1.74 1.69 14.86
N LEU A 91 -3.05 1.72 15.04
CA LEU A 91 -3.98 1.79 13.92
C LEU A 91 -3.82 3.10 13.12
N MET A 92 -3.63 4.21 13.82
CA MET A 92 -3.41 5.53 13.19
C MET A 92 -2.13 5.55 12.35
N GLN A 93 -1.05 4.99 12.90
CA GLN A 93 0.23 4.89 12.20
C GLN A 93 0.12 4.03 10.95
N LEU A 94 -0.56 2.88 11.03
CA LEU A 94 -0.81 2.03 9.86
C LEU A 94 -1.57 2.78 8.77
N LYS A 95 -2.60 3.53 9.14
CA LYS A 95 -3.40 4.29 8.18
C LYS A 95 -2.58 5.37 7.49
N VAL A 96 -1.80 6.15 8.25
CA VAL A 96 -0.98 7.22 7.67
C VAL A 96 0.12 6.66 6.77
N ILE A 97 0.79 5.58 7.19
CA ILE A 97 1.80 4.89 6.35
C ILE A 97 1.16 4.43 5.04
N GLN A 98 -0.04 3.84 5.11
CA GLN A 98 -0.76 3.39 3.92
C GLN A 98 -1.07 4.55 2.97
N GLU A 99 -1.49 5.70 3.48
CA GLU A 99 -1.80 6.86 2.65
C GLU A 99 -0.55 7.37 1.91
N VAL A 100 0.58 7.45 2.60
CA VAL A 100 1.85 7.86 1.98
C VAL A 100 2.26 6.88 0.89
N ILE A 101 2.21 5.58 1.18
CA ILE A 101 2.56 4.53 0.22
C ILE A 101 1.60 4.57 -0.97
N SER A 102 0.30 4.69 -0.70
CA SER A 102 -0.74 4.74 -1.72
C SER A 102 -0.50 5.88 -2.71
N LEU A 103 -0.28 7.09 -2.21
CA LEU A 103 -0.05 8.25 -3.06
C LEU A 103 1.27 8.13 -3.83
N THR A 104 2.31 7.62 -3.19
CA THR A 104 3.63 7.44 -3.83
C THR A 104 3.54 6.42 -4.97
N VAL A 105 2.96 5.26 -4.71
CA VAL A 105 2.77 4.20 -5.71
C VAL A 105 1.89 4.70 -6.85
N PHE A 106 0.77 5.33 -6.52
CA PHE A 106 -0.14 5.92 -7.50
C PHE A 106 0.59 6.90 -8.42
N THR A 107 1.35 7.82 -7.83
CA THR A 107 2.07 8.84 -8.60
C THR A 107 3.08 8.23 -9.56
N ILE A 108 3.85 7.23 -9.08
CA ILE A 108 4.82 6.53 -9.93
C ILE A 108 4.12 5.83 -11.10
N ILE A 109 3.09 5.05 -10.81
CA ILE A 109 2.38 4.27 -11.82
C ILE A 109 1.70 5.20 -12.85
N VAL A 110 1.00 6.23 -12.39
CA VAL A 110 0.29 7.15 -13.28
C VAL A 110 1.25 7.94 -14.16
N THR A 111 2.37 8.38 -13.59
CA THR A 111 3.39 9.10 -14.37
C THR A 111 3.98 8.23 -15.47
N LEU A 112 4.16 6.92 -15.21
CA LEU A 112 4.72 5.98 -16.19
C LEU A 112 3.69 5.52 -17.21
N MET A 113 2.43 5.37 -16.82
CA MET A 113 1.41 4.72 -17.66
C MET A 113 0.50 5.72 -18.40
N PHE A 114 0.23 6.86 -17.82
CA PHE A 114 -0.69 7.85 -18.40
C PHE A 114 0.07 9.08 -18.88
N LYS A 115 0.10 9.28 -20.19
CA LYS A 115 0.74 10.45 -20.78
C LYS A 115 -0.08 11.71 -20.49
N GLY A 116 0.57 12.77 -20.06
CA GLY A 116 -0.07 14.04 -19.75
C GLY A 116 -0.64 14.16 -18.35
N GLN A 117 -0.53 13.12 -17.54
CA GLN A 117 -1.02 13.09 -16.14
C GLN A 117 0.14 13.05 -15.14
N GLY A 118 1.24 13.70 -15.48
CA GLY A 118 2.45 13.64 -14.67
C GLY A 118 2.45 14.57 -13.46
N LEU A 119 3.56 14.55 -12.72
CA LEU A 119 3.79 15.37 -11.54
C LEU A 119 3.82 16.87 -11.89
N GLN A 120 3.12 17.64 -11.07
CA GLN A 120 3.14 19.11 -11.10
C GLN A 120 3.74 19.65 -9.79
N TRP A 121 4.08 20.95 -9.76
CA TRP A 121 4.69 21.55 -8.59
C TRP A 121 3.83 21.48 -7.33
N ASN A 122 2.52 21.59 -7.49
CA ASN A 122 1.59 21.47 -6.37
C ASN A 122 1.60 20.07 -5.74
N HIS A 123 1.96 19.03 -6.49
CA HIS A 123 2.08 17.68 -5.96
C HIS A 123 3.25 17.56 -4.97
N PHE A 124 4.33 18.29 -5.18
CA PHE A 124 5.44 18.34 -4.23
C PHE A 124 5.00 18.93 -2.89
N ALA A 125 4.16 19.97 -2.91
CA ALA A 125 3.59 20.52 -1.69
C ALA A 125 2.71 19.49 -0.97
N ALA A 126 1.91 18.73 -1.69
CA ALA A 126 1.09 17.66 -1.14
C ALA A 126 1.94 16.56 -0.49
N PHE A 127 3.02 16.13 -1.15
CA PHE A 127 3.96 15.15 -0.58
C PHE A 127 4.62 15.68 0.70
N PHE A 128 5.00 16.96 0.71
CA PHE A 128 5.56 17.57 1.91
C PHE A 128 4.57 17.51 3.07
N CYS A 129 3.30 17.84 2.83
CA CYS A 129 2.26 17.74 3.84
C CYS A 129 2.09 16.32 4.37
N LEU A 130 2.21 15.29 3.50
CA LEU A 130 2.16 13.89 3.92
C LEU A 130 3.35 13.49 4.79
N ILE A 131 4.55 13.96 4.46
CA ILE A 131 5.74 13.74 5.28
C ILE A 131 5.54 14.35 6.66
N MET A 132 4.98 15.56 6.73
CA MET A 132 4.64 16.20 7.99
C MET A 132 3.58 15.41 8.76
N ALA A 133 2.59 14.87 8.08
CA ALA A 133 1.57 14.02 8.71
C ALA A 133 2.19 12.76 9.34
N VAL A 134 3.11 12.10 8.66
CA VAL A 134 3.84 10.96 9.21
C VAL A 134 4.61 11.37 10.46
N PHE A 135 5.33 12.48 10.38
CA PHE A 135 6.09 13.01 11.51
C PHE A 135 5.21 13.21 12.74
N PHE A 136 4.08 13.89 12.58
CA PHE A 136 3.17 14.17 13.70
C PHE A 136 2.53 12.90 14.28
N VAL A 137 2.21 11.92 13.43
CA VAL A 137 1.60 10.66 13.89
C VAL A 137 2.57 9.83 14.74
N PHE A 138 3.88 9.93 14.48
CA PHE A 138 4.89 9.21 15.25
C PHE A 138 5.45 10.03 16.43
N LEU A 139 5.01 11.26 16.59
CA LEU A 139 5.41 12.09 17.71
C LEU A 139 4.74 11.59 18.99
N LYS A 140 5.54 11.42 20.05
CA LYS A 140 5.01 11.00 21.36
C LYS A 140 4.78 12.18 22.26
#